data_2231f131db516d5fbc4890269515d9ea
#
_entry.id   2231f131db516d5fbc4890269515d9ea
#
_cell.length_a   1.000
_cell.length_b   1.000
_cell.length_c   1.000
_cell.angle_alpha   90.00
_cell.angle_beta   90.00
_cell.angle_gamma   90.00
#
_symmetry.space_group_name_H-M   'P 1'
#
loop_
_entity.id
_entity.type
_entity.pdbx_description
1 polymer ?
#
loop_
_entity_poly.entity_id
_entity_poly.type
_entity_poly.pdbx_seq_one_letter_code
_entity_poly.pdbx_strand_id
1 'polypeptide(L)'
;ARVHEAIEKFSIIKALQAIEQAQVVIAVLDAHEGITEQDVSLLGLVLERGRALVVVTNKWDGLSASERKHVRDELDRRLPFLDFAERITISALHGTAVGDLLPAVERAYKAAMRDLSTTELTRELESAVTAHPPPMVRGRRIRLRYAHQGGRNPPVIVIHGNQTERVPEAYRRYLINRFRKAFKLKGTPVRLAFKTGENPYKGRRNKLTPRQERRRKRLMKHAKK
;
A
#
# COMPACT_ATOMS: atom_id res chain seq x y z
N ALA A 1 -32.48 7.34 -22.45
CA ALA A 1 -31.55 7.88 -21.45
C ALA A 1 -31.72 7.22 -20.07
N ARG A 2 -32.90 7.31 -19.41
CA ARG A 2 -33.12 6.77 -18.04
C ARG A 2 -32.88 5.26 -17.89
N VAL A 3 -33.23 4.45 -18.89
CA VAL A 3 -33.05 2.98 -18.87
C VAL A 3 -31.56 2.61 -18.94
N HIS A 4 -30.77 3.29 -19.78
CA HIS A 4 -29.32 3.10 -19.85
C HIS A 4 -28.64 3.47 -18.53
N GLU A 5 -29.00 4.59 -17.96
CA GLU A 5 -28.45 5.05 -16.68
C GLU A 5 -28.78 4.08 -15.50
N ALA A 6 -29.95 3.48 -15.50
CA ALA A 6 -30.34 2.47 -14.51
C ALA A 6 -29.54 1.16 -14.69
N ILE A 7 -29.32 0.71 -15.94
CA ILE A 7 -28.53 -0.47 -16.26
C ILE A 7 -27.07 -0.28 -15.87
N GLU A 8 -26.50 0.88 -16.18
CA GLU A 8 -25.12 1.23 -15.79
C GLU A 8 -24.94 1.25 -14.27
N LYS A 9 -25.84 1.89 -13.52
CA LYS A 9 -25.81 1.89 -12.05
C LYS A 9 -25.91 0.48 -11.48
N PHE A 10 -26.78 -0.37 -12.04
CA PHE A 10 -26.92 -1.75 -11.60
C PHE A 10 -25.66 -2.57 -11.88
N SER A 11 -25.05 -2.37 -13.05
CA SER A 11 -23.77 -3.01 -13.42
C SER A 11 -22.65 -2.65 -12.46
N ILE A 12 -22.54 -1.36 -12.10
CA ILE A 12 -21.56 -0.88 -11.11
C ILE A 12 -21.78 -1.56 -9.76
N ILE A 13 -23.01 -1.62 -9.25
CA ILE A 13 -23.33 -2.26 -7.98
C ILE A 13 -22.93 -3.73 -7.99
N LYS A 14 -23.20 -4.46 -9.08
CA LYS A 14 -22.80 -5.86 -9.23
C LYS A 14 -21.30 -6.04 -9.29
N ALA A 15 -20.58 -5.16 -9.98
CA ALA A 15 -19.12 -5.17 -10.00
C ALA A 15 -18.54 -4.93 -8.59
N LEU A 16 -19.10 -3.98 -7.82
CA LEU A 16 -18.72 -3.73 -6.44
C LEU A 16 -18.92 -4.96 -5.55
N GLN A 17 -20.08 -5.60 -5.64
CA GLN A 17 -20.37 -6.83 -4.88
C GLN A 17 -19.40 -7.96 -5.25
N ALA A 18 -19.09 -8.14 -6.53
CA ALA A 18 -18.14 -9.14 -6.99
C ALA A 18 -16.73 -8.88 -6.44
N ILE A 19 -16.27 -7.62 -6.45
CA ILE A 19 -14.97 -7.22 -5.86
C ILE A 19 -14.95 -7.49 -4.36
N GLU A 20 -16.04 -7.22 -3.64
CA GLU A 20 -16.11 -7.47 -2.19
C GLU A 20 -16.07 -8.95 -1.83
N GLN A 21 -16.61 -9.82 -2.66
CA GLN A 21 -16.62 -11.26 -2.44
C GLN A 21 -15.34 -11.95 -2.94
N ALA A 22 -14.65 -11.36 -3.93
CA ALA A 22 -13.45 -11.93 -4.51
C ALA A 22 -12.25 -11.86 -3.54
N GLN A 23 -11.37 -12.85 -3.63
CA GLN A 23 -10.06 -12.81 -2.97
C GLN A 23 -8.98 -12.26 -3.92
N VAL A 24 -9.11 -12.58 -5.21
CA VAL A 24 -8.27 -12.06 -6.29
C VAL A 24 -9.18 -11.55 -7.39
N VAL A 25 -8.87 -10.38 -7.93
CA VAL A 25 -9.56 -9.79 -9.07
C VAL A 25 -8.67 -9.90 -10.31
N ILE A 26 -9.23 -10.33 -11.41
CA ILE A 26 -8.61 -10.22 -12.73
C ILE A 26 -9.26 -9.02 -13.42
N ALA A 27 -8.49 -7.97 -13.67
CA ALA A 27 -8.95 -6.83 -14.45
C ALA A 27 -8.50 -6.99 -15.90
N VAL A 28 -9.46 -7.11 -16.81
CA VAL A 28 -9.20 -7.29 -18.24
C VAL A 28 -9.37 -5.96 -18.95
N LEU A 29 -8.30 -5.45 -19.56
CA LEU A 29 -8.25 -4.22 -20.32
C LEU A 29 -8.16 -4.56 -21.82
N ASP A 30 -8.80 -3.75 -22.66
CA ASP A 30 -8.70 -3.86 -24.12
C ASP A 30 -7.51 -3.06 -24.63
N ALA A 31 -6.59 -3.73 -25.32
CA ALA A 31 -5.39 -3.07 -25.85
C ALA A 31 -5.67 -2.04 -26.94
N HIS A 32 -6.81 -2.15 -27.66
CA HIS A 32 -7.20 -1.21 -28.72
C HIS A 32 -7.96 0.00 -28.19
N GLU A 33 -8.72 -0.15 -27.11
CA GLU A 33 -9.48 0.96 -26.51
C GLU A 33 -8.62 1.84 -25.60
N GLY A 34 -7.47 1.30 -25.14
CA GLY A 34 -6.63 1.96 -24.16
C GLY A 34 -7.23 1.87 -22.74
N ILE A 35 -6.73 2.71 -21.84
CA ILE A 35 -7.17 2.74 -20.43
C ILE A 35 -8.16 3.89 -20.26
N THR A 36 -9.39 3.58 -19.89
CA THR A 36 -10.45 4.57 -19.65
C THR A 36 -10.40 5.11 -18.21
N GLU A 37 -11.08 6.24 -17.94
CA GLU A 37 -11.26 6.76 -16.57
C GLU A 37 -12.07 5.80 -15.70
N GLN A 38 -12.97 5.04 -16.32
CA GLN A 38 -13.74 4.01 -15.64
C GLN A 38 -12.86 2.87 -15.15
N ASP A 39 -11.90 2.42 -15.98
CA ASP A 39 -10.91 1.41 -15.59
C ASP A 39 -10.07 1.87 -14.41
N VAL A 40 -9.56 3.10 -14.47
CA VAL A 40 -8.76 3.70 -13.37
C VAL A 40 -9.57 3.74 -12.08
N SER A 41 -10.82 4.17 -12.15
CA SER A 41 -11.72 4.27 -11.00
C SER A 41 -12.02 2.90 -10.40
N LEU A 42 -12.32 1.90 -11.25
CA LEU A 42 -12.61 0.54 -10.83
C LEU A 42 -11.37 -0.13 -10.20
N LEU A 43 -10.20 0.05 -10.79
CA LEU A 43 -8.93 -0.46 -10.28
C LEU A 43 -8.55 0.21 -8.95
N GLY A 44 -8.81 1.51 -8.81
CA GLY A 44 -8.68 2.24 -7.55
C GLY A 44 -9.54 1.63 -6.44
N LEU A 45 -10.78 1.27 -6.76
CA LEU A 45 -11.69 0.62 -5.82
C LEU A 45 -11.22 -0.79 -5.41
N VAL A 46 -10.68 -1.59 -6.34
CA VAL A 46 -10.07 -2.90 -6.03
C VAL A 46 -8.95 -2.73 -5.00
N LEU A 47 -8.11 -1.70 -5.19
CA LEU A 47 -7.03 -1.35 -4.25
C LEU A 47 -7.58 -0.91 -2.88
N GLU A 48 -8.62 -0.06 -2.86
CA GLU A 48 -9.27 0.36 -1.61
C GLU A 48 -9.86 -0.81 -0.84
N ARG A 49 -10.47 -1.77 -1.53
CA ARG A 49 -10.99 -3.00 -0.90
C ARG A 49 -9.86 -3.95 -0.49
N GLY A 50 -8.62 -3.68 -0.90
CA GLY A 50 -7.45 -4.47 -0.55
C GLY A 50 -7.39 -5.82 -1.24
N ARG A 51 -8.05 -5.97 -2.37
CA ARG A 51 -8.07 -7.26 -3.09
C ARG A 51 -6.76 -7.48 -3.84
N ALA A 52 -6.33 -8.73 -3.90
CA ALA A 52 -5.24 -9.11 -4.77
C ALA A 52 -5.68 -8.92 -6.23
N LEU A 53 -4.73 -8.57 -7.11
CA LEU A 53 -5.03 -8.10 -8.45
C LEU A 53 -4.05 -8.66 -9.48
N VAL A 54 -4.59 -9.14 -10.59
CA VAL A 54 -3.87 -9.41 -11.82
C VAL A 54 -4.44 -8.50 -12.90
N VAL A 55 -3.60 -7.73 -13.57
CA VAL A 55 -3.98 -6.86 -14.68
C VAL A 55 -3.69 -7.57 -15.99
N VAL A 56 -4.70 -7.72 -16.81
CA VAL A 56 -4.62 -8.44 -18.08
C VAL A 56 -4.93 -7.50 -19.22
N THR A 57 -4.03 -7.41 -20.19
CA THR A 57 -4.26 -6.64 -21.43
C THR A 57 -4.58 -7.65 -22.54
N ASN A 58 -5.84 -7.65 -22.97
CA ASN A 58 -6.35 -8.54 -24.02
C ASN A 58 -6.24 -7.90 -25.42
N LYS A 59 -6.44 -8.71 -26.45
CA LYS A 59 -6.35 -8.35 -27.88
C LYS A 59 -4.93 -7.93 -28.29
N TRP A 60 -3.92 -8.57 -27.70
CA TRP A 60 -2.51 -8.21 -27.91
C TRP A 60 -1.95 -8.62 -29.27
N ASP A 61 -2.62 -9.55 -29.95
CA ASP A 61 -2.18 -10.19 -31.20
C ASP A 61 -2.21 -9.25 -32.42
N GLY A 62 -3.18 -8.36 -32.48
CA GLY A 62 -3.33 -7.42 -33.62
C GLY A 62 -2.44 -6.19 -33.59
N LEU A 63 -1.63 -5.99 -32.53
CA LEU A 63 -0.85 -4.77 -32.34
C LEU A 63 0.54 -4.84 -32.97
N SER A 64 0.95 -3.75 -33.63
CA SER A 64 2.32 -3.51 -34.07
C SER A 64 3.27 -3.29 -32.87
N ALA A 65 4.58 -3.34 -33.08
CA ALA A 65 5.57 -3.10 -32.03
C ALA A 65 5.45 -1.71 -31.38
N SER A 66 5.11 -0.69 -32.19
CA SER A 66 4.89 0.69 -31.71
C SER A 66 3.64 0.81 -30.84
N GLU A 67 2.53 0.19 -31.23
CA GLU A 67 1.29 0.16 -30.46
C GLU A 67 1.47 -0.60 -29.15
N ARG A 68 2.14 -1.74 -29.16
CA ARG A 68 2.50 -2.48 -27.94
C ARG A 68 3.32 -1.65 -26.96
N LYS A 69 4.27 -0.86 -27.47
CA LYS A 69 5.04 0.06 -26.64
C LYS A 69 4.14 1.16 -26.07
N HIS A 70 3.30 1.77 -26.89
CA HIS A 70 2.36 2.80 -26.46
C HIS A 70 1.44 2.32 -25.32
N VAL A 71 0.84 1.14 -25.47
CA VAL A 71 -0.02 0.55 -24.44
C VAL A 71 0.74 0.31 -23.13
N ARG A 72 1.99 -0.16 -23.18
CA ARG A 72 2.81 -0.34 -21.97
C ARG A 72 3.11 1.00 -21.29
N ASP A 73 3.52 2.00 -22.06
CA ASP A 73 3.82 3.34 -21.56
C ASP A 73 2.57 3.99 -20.95
N GLU A 74 1.39 3.73 -21.52
CA GLU A 74 0.11 4.20 -20.99
C GLU A 74 -0.25 3.50 -19.68
N LEU A 75 -0.08 2.19 -19.58
CA LEU A 75 -0.26 1.41 -18.33
C LEU A 75 0.63 1.97 -17.20
N ASP A 76 1.89 2.28 -17.51
CA ASP A 76 2.82 2.84 -16.51
C ASP A 76 2.42 4.25 -16.07
N ARG A 77 1.95 5.06 -17.00
CA ARG A 77 1.54 6.45 -16.75
C ARG A 77 0.22 6.54 -15.98
N ARG A 78 -0.79 5.72 -16.35
CA ARG A 78 -2.15 5.82 -15.80
C ARG A 78 -2.36 4.97 -14.55
N LEU A 79 -1.60 3.88 -14.41
CA LEU A 79 -1.75 2.92 -13.30
C LEU A 79 -0.47 2.79 -12.45
N PRO A 80 0.20 3.91 -12.05
CA PRO A 80 1.42 3.85 -11.23
C PRO A 80 1.16 3.31 -9.82
N PHE A 81 -0.10 3.37 -9.36
CA PHE A 81 -0.52 2.87 -8.06
C PHE A 81 -0.69 1.34 -8.01
N LEU A 82 -0.62 0.66 -9.18
CA LEU A 82 -0.70 -0.80 -9.32
C LEU A 82 0.66 -1.46 -9.59
N ASP A 83 1.74 -0.87 -9.11
CA ASP A 83 3.11 -1.39 -9.25
C ASP A 83 3.32 -2.78 -8.61
N PHE A 84 2.43 -3.17 -7.72
CA PHE A 84 2.42 -4.48 -7.09
C PHE A 84 1.75 -5.58 -7.92
N ALA A 85 0.83 -5.20 -8.83
CA ALA A 85 0.04 -6.14 -9.60
C ALA A 85 0.88 -6.82 -10.68
N GLU A 86 0.62 -8.08 -10.94
CA GLU A 86 1.17 -8.79 -12.08
C GLU A 86 0.43 -8.36 -13.34
N ARG A 87 1.17 -8.03 -14.40
CA ARG A 87 0.61 -7.63 -15.69
C ARG A 87 0.86 -8.73 -16.70
N ILE A 88 -0.17 -9.16 -17.40
CA ILE A 88 -0.12 -10.21 -18.41
C ILE A 88 -0.77 -9.70 -19.68
N THR A 89 -0.15 -9.95 -20.81
CA THR A 89 -0.71 -9.65 -22.15
C THR A 89 -1.20 -10.94 -22.76
N ILE A 90 -2.45 -10.97 -23.23
CA ILE A 90 -3.07 -12.16 -23.80
C ILE A 90 -3.75 -11.86 -25.14
N SER A 91 -4.00 -12.92 -25.90
CA SER A 91 -5.04 -12.95 -26.92
C SER A 91 -6.06 -14.04 -26.53
N ALA A 92 -7.19 -13.63 -26.02
CA ALA A 92 -8.25 -14.57 -25.67
C ALA A 92 -8.80 -15.29 -26.91
N LEU A 93 -8.82 -14.60 -28.07
CA LEU A 93 -9.27 -15.18 -29.33
C LEU A 93 -8.39 -16.34 -29.80
N HIS A 94 -7.07 -16.19 -29.67
CA HIS A 94 -6.10 -17.20 -30.14
C HIS A 94 -5.56 -18.08 -29.00
N GLY A 95 -6.02 -17.88 -27.77
CA GLY A 95 -5.57 -18.65 -26.61
C GLY A 95 -4.14 -18.30 -26.14
N THR A 96 -3.48 -17.28 -26.73
CA THR A 96 -2.10 -16.93 -26.41
C THR A 96 -2.01 -16.41 -24.98
N ALA A 97 -1.14 -17.02 -24.17
CA ALA A 97 -0.86 -16.69 -22.76
C ALA A 97 -2.08 -16.76 -21.80
N VAL A 98 -3.22 -17.31 -22.26
CA VAL A 98 -4.42 -17.52 -21.42
C VAL A 98 -4.11 -18.51 -20.29
N GLY A 99 -3.27 -19.51 -20.55
CA GLY A 99 -2.83 -20.48 -19.56
C GLY A 99 -2.04 -19.89 -18.40
N ASP A 100 -1.45 -18.69 -18.55
CA ASP A 100 -0.66 -18.01 -17.52
C ASP A 100 -1.53 -17.30 -16.47
N LEU A 101 -2.83 -17.14 -16.74
CA LEU A 101 -3.75 -16.40 -15.86
C LEU A 101 -3.95 -17.12 -14.52
N LEU A 102 -4.28 -18.41 -14.52
CA LEU A 102 -4.51 -19.15 -13.28
C LEU A 102 -3.26 -19.25 -12.40
N PRO A 103 -2.06 -19.53 -12.92
CA PRO A 103 -0.83 -19.43 -12.16
C PRO A 103 -0.58 -18.06 -11.56
N ALA A 104 -0.90 -16.95 -12.25
CA ALA A 104 -0.76 -15.60 -11.74
C ALA A 104 -1.77 -15.32 -10.60
N VAL A 105 -3.01 -15.74 -10.76
CA VAL A 105 -4.04 -15.67 -9.71
C VAL A 105 -3.59 -16.43 -8.46
N GLU A 106 -3.06 -17.64 -8.63
CA GLU A 106 -2.57 -18.45 -7.53
C GLU A 106 -1.39 -17.79 -6.80
N ARG A 107 -0.45 -17.18 -7.53
CA ARG A 107 0.66 -16.41 -6.94
C ARG A 107 0.14 -15.23 -6.12
N ALA A 108 -0.81 -14.46 -6.69
CA ALA A 108 -1.41 -13.31 -6.02
C ALA A 108 -2.19 -13.71 -4.77
N TYR A 109 -2.94 -14.80 -4.83
CA TYR A 109 -3.66 -15.37 -3.70
C TYR A 109 -2.72 -15.84 -2.59
N LYS A 110 -1.70 -16.63 -2.93
CA LYS A 110 -0.68 -17.10 -1.97
C LYS A 110 0.04 -15.93 -1.30
N ALA A 111 0.34 -14.87 -2.05
CA ALA A 111 0.94 -13.66 -1.50
C ALA A 111 -0.02 -12.93 -0.53
N ALA A 112 -1.31 -12.82 -0.88
CA ALA A 112 -2.32 -12.17 -0.03
C ALA A 112 -2.60 -12.93 1.28
N MET A 113 -2.51 -14.26 1.24
CA MET A 113 -2.80 -15.14 2.37
C MET A 113 -1.57 -15.53 3.18
N ARG A 114 -0.39 -15.04 2.79
CA ARG A 114 0.88 -15.44 3.40
C ARG A 114 0.96 -15.10 4.88
N ASP A 115 1.45 -16.04 5.68
CA ASP A 115 1.84 -15.83 7.05
C ASP A 115 3.22 -15.17 7.12
N LEU A 116 3.30 -14.06 7.83
CA LEU A 116 4.51 -13.27 8.02
C LEU A 116 4.95 -13.35 9.48
N SER A 117 6.13 -13.89 9.71
CA SER A 117 6.71 -14.02 11.04
C SER A 117 6.99 -12.65 11.66
N THR A 118 6.60 -12.45 12.92
CA THR A 118 6.89 -11.23 13.69
C THR A 118 8.38 -10.93 13.76
N THR A 119 9.20 -11.96 13.91
CA THR A 119 10.67 -11.82 13.97
C THR A 119 11.23 -11.31 12.64
N GLU A 120 10.77 -11.87 11.52
CA GLU A 120 11.23 -11.46 10.19
C GLU A 120 10.74 -10.06 9.84
N LEU A 121 9.47 -9.74 10.16
CA LEU A 121 8.91 -8.39 9.98
C LEU A 121 9.67 -7.34 10.78
N THR A 122 10.01 -7.64 12.03
CA THR A 122 10.77 -6.73 12.91
C THR A 122 12.19 -6.54 12.37
N ARG A 123 12.87 -7.62 11.96
CA ARG A 123 14.21 -7.55 11.39
C ARG A 123 14.25 -6.72 10.09
N GLU A 124 13.23 -6.89 9.21
CA GLU A 124 13.15 -6.08 7.99
C GLU A 124 12.84 -4.61 8.30
N LEU A 125 11.99 -4.33 9.30
CA LEU A 125 11.74 -2.97 9.77
C LEU A 125 13.01 -2.31 10.30
N GLU A 126 13.80 -3.01 11.11
CA GLU A 126 15.09 -2.52 11.62
C GLU A 126 16.08 -2.24 10.50
N SER A 127 16.18 -3.16 9.53
CA SER A 127 16.99 -2.98 8.32
C SER A 127 16.56 -1.74 7.52
N ALA A 128 15.24 -1.56 7.33
CA ALA A 128 14.69 -0.42 6.62
C ALA A 128 14.98 0.91 7.35
N VAL A 129 14.81 0.95 8.67
CA VAL A 129 15.10 2.13 9.50
C VAL A 129 16.59 2.46 9.55
N THR A 130 17.44 1.46 9.53
CA THR A 130 18.91 1.65 9.49
C THR A 130 19.36 2.21 8.15
N ALA A 131 18.82 1.68 7.04
CA ALA A 131 19.13 2.15 5.70
C ALA A 131 18.64 3.59 5.45
N HIS A 132 17.40 3.90 5.86
CA HIS A 132 16.79 5.22 5.74
C HIS A 132 16.02 5.54 7.03
N PRO A 133 16.61 6.28 7.96
CA PRO A 133 15.94 6.68 9.19
C PRO A 133 14.68 7.54 8.91
N PRO A 134 13.59 7.37 9.69
CA PRO A 134 12.44 8.23 9.56
C PRO A 134 12.82 9.71 9.77
N PRO A 135 12.19 10.64 9.04
CA PRO A 135 12.49 12.06 9.18
C PRO A 135 12.10 12.57 10.57
N MET A 136 12.80 13.59 11.02
CA MET A 136 12.43 14.29 12.24
C MET A 136 11.19 15.16 11.99
N VAL A 137 10.24 15.12 12.91
CA VAL A 137 9.06 15.97 12.85
C VAL A 137 9.00 16.87 14.09
N ARG A 138 9.01 18.18 13.88
CA ARG A 138 9.04 19.20 14.95
C ARG A 138 10.16 18.95 15.97
N GLY A 139 11.38 18.68 15.50
CA GLY A 139 12.55 18.45 16.35
C GLY A 139 12.56 17.11 17.10
N ARG A 140 11.60 16.23 16.86
CA ARG A 140 11.50 14.92 17.51
C ARG A 140 11.70 13.79 16.52
N ARG A 141 12.44 12.75 16.94
CA ARG A 141 12.65 11.54 16.14
C ARG A 141 11.46 10.59 16.26
N ILE A 142 10.95 10.14 15.12
CA ILE A 142 10.02 9.02 15.06
C ILE A 142 10.83 7.74 15.34
N ARG A 143 10.36 6.90 16.25
CA ARG A 143 11.00 5.61 16.56
C ARG A 143 10.03 4.49 16.25
N LEU A 144 10.36 3.69 15.25
CA LEU A 144 9.67 2.44 14.92
C LEU A 144 10.42 1.31 15.64
N ARG A 145 9.71 0.47 16.39
CA ARG A 145 10.34 -0.50 17.30
C ARG A 145 10.22 -1.93 16.82
N TYR A 146 9.01 -2.37 16.49
CA TYR A 146 8.75 -3.71 16.01
C TYR A 146 7.52 -3.74 15.12
N ALA A 147 7.39 -4.81 14.34
CA ALA A 147 6.28 -5.03 13.44
C ALA A 147 5.74 -6.44 13.58
N HIS A 148 4.43 -6.61 13.44
CA HIS A 148 3.77 -7.91 13.37
C HIS A 148 2.65 -7.89 12.33
N GLN A 149 2.21 -9.06 11.91
CA GLN A 149 1.06 -9.18 11.02
C GLN A 149 -0.24 -8.98 11.78
N GLY A 150 -1.07 -8.04 11.32
CA GLY A 150 -2.38 -7.74 11.90
C GLY A 150 -3.56 -8.29 11.10
N GLY A 151 -3.31 -8.80 9.88
CA GLY A 151 -4.35 -9.36 9.02
C GLY A 151 -3.81 -9.90 7.71
N ARG A 152 -4.68 -10.60 6.97
CA ARG A 152 -4.42 -11.17 5.66
C ARG A 152 -5.48 -10.68 4.67
N ASN A 153 -5.19 -10.75 3.41
CA ASN A 153 -6.05 -10.38 2.28
C ASN A 153 -6.79 -9.04 2.46
N PRO A 154 -6.05 -7.92 2.47
CA PRO A 154 -4.61 -7.80 2.18
C PRO A 154 -3.73 -8.06 3.41
N PRO A 155 -2.43 -8.35 3.24
CA PRO A 155 -1.48 -8.35 4.34
C PRO A 155 -1.46 -6.99 5.04
N VAL A 156 -1.78 -6.98 6.33
CA VAL A 156 -1.73 -5.80 7.19
C VAL A 156 -0.53 -5.93 8.11
N ILE A 157 0.42 -5.00 8.02
CA ILE A 157 1.60 -4.97 8.89
C ILE A 157 1.40 -3.86 9.91
N VAL A 158 1.31 -4.25 11.18
CA VAL A 158 1.17 -3.33 12.31
C VAL A 158 2.54 -2.97 12.82
N ILE A 159 2.88 -1.68 12.80
CA ILE A 159 4.17 -1.14 13.25
C ILE A 159 3.96 -0.38 14.55
N HIS A 160 4.66 -0.80 15.59
CA HIS A 160 4.66 -0.16 16.90
C HIS A 160 5.84 0.78 17.07
N GLY A 161 5.59 1.91 17.72
CA GLY A 161 6.65 2.89 17.93
C GLY A 161 6.19 4.11 18.72
N ASN A 162 7.00 5.16 18.68
CA ASN A 162 6.68 6.45 19.28
C ASN A 162 6.44 7.47 18.15
N GLN A 163 5.40 8.28 18.27
CA GLN A 163 5.02 9.31 17.31
C GLN A 163 4.75 8.75 15.89
N THR A 164 4.24 7.53 15.83
CA THR A 164 4.01 6.80 14.57
C THR A 164 2.91 7.47 13.73
N GLU A 165 2.01 8.22 14.35
CA GLU A 165 0.98 9.03 13.68
C GLU A 165 1.57 10.12 12.76
N ARG A 166 2.85 10.47 12.99
CA ARG A 166 3.56 11.51 12.24
C ARG A 166 4.44 10.97 11.10
N VAL A 167 4.39 9.67 10.85
CA VAL A 167 5.14 9.05 9.75
C VAL A 167 4.62 9.61 8.42
N PRO A 168 5.47 10.31 7.62
CA PRO A 168 5.05 10.89 6.35
C PRO A 168 4.64 9.82 5.35
N GLU A 169 3.76 10.18 4.42
CA GLU A 169 3.25 9.26 3.39
C GLU A 169 4.36 8.70 2.49
N ALA A 170 5.36 9.52 2.15
CA ALA A 170 6.52 9.06 1.39
C ALA A 170 7.30 7.95 2.13
N TYR A 171 7.44 8.07 3.46
CA TYR A 171 8.09 7.05 4.26
C TYR A 171 7.24 5.78 4.41
N ARG A 172 5.90 5.92 4.49
CA ARG A 172 4.97 4.78 4.45
C ARG A 172 5.13 3.99 3.15
N ARG A 173 5.16 4.67 2.00
CA ARG A 173 5.40 4.03 0.68
C ARG A 173 6.75 3.33 0.62
N TYR A 174 7.81 3.95 1.15
CA TYR A 174 9.11 3.31 1.27
C TYR A 174 9.04 1.99 2.05
N LEU A 175 8.40 1.98 3.23
CA LEU A 175 8.25 0.77 4.04
C LEU A 175 7.41 -0.30 3.34
N ILE A 176 6.31 0.09 2.68
CA ILE A 176 5.49 -0.84 1.89
C ILE A 176 6.34 -1.53 0.82
N ASN A 177 7.13 -0.76 0.07
CA ASN A 177 7.99 -1.30 -0.98
C ASN A 177 9.08 -2.23 -0.42
N ARG A 178 9.65 -1.90 0.74
CA ARG A 178 10.62 -2.76 1.44
C ARG A 178 9.99 -4.09 1.84
N PHE A 179 8.84 -4.08 2.53
CA PHE A 179 8.14 -5.30 2.93
C PHE A 179 7.67 -6.12 1.72
N ARG A 180 7.13 -5.45 0.69
CA ARG A 180 6.72 -6.12 -0.54
C ARG A 180 7.86 -6.89 -1.19
N LYS A 181 9.04 -6.27 -1.30
CA LYS A 181 10.24 -6.88 -1.86
C LYS A 181 10.77 -8.02 -0.98
N ALA A 182 10.94 -7.78 0.32
CA ALA A 182 11.50 -8.74 1.26
C ALA A 182 10.65 -10.01 1.37
N PHE A 183 9.33 -9.86 1.39
CA PHE A 183 8.39 -10.97 1.55
C PHE A 183 7.78 -11.45 0.22
N LYS A 184 8.26 -10.95 -0.93
CA LYS A 184 7.76 -11.34 -2.27
C LYS A 184 6.23 -11.25 -2.39
N LEU A 185 5.64 -10.14 -1.89
CA LEU A 185 4.21 -9.90 -1.89
C LEU A 185 3.78 -9.27 -3.22
N LYS A 186 3.91 -10.03 -4.32
CA LYS A 186 3.47 -9.63 -5.65
C LYS A 186 1.99 -9.97 -5.85
N GLY A 187 1.25 -9.12 -6.54
CA GLY A 187 -0.17 -9.32 -6.83
C GLY A 187 -1.12 -8.94 -5.69
N THR A 188 -0.61 -8.45 -4.55
CA THR A 188 -1.45 -8.03 -3.43
C THR A 188 -1.00 -6.67 -2.89
N PRO A 189 -1.93 -5.76 -2.56
CA PRO A 189 -1.58 -4.54 -1.84
C PRO A 189 -1.15 -4.88 -0.41
N VAL A 190 -0.27 -4.06 0.15
CA VAL A 190 0.18 -4.17 1.56
C VAL A 190 -0.30 -2.95 2.31
N ARG A 191 -0.93 -3.15 3.46
CA ARG A 191 -1.39 -2.07 4.34
C ARG A 191 -0.49 -1.95 5.55
N LEU A 192 -0.18 -0.70 5.93
CA LEU A 192 0.53 -0.40 7.18
C LEU A 192 -0.44 0.21 8.17
N ALA A 193 -0.50 -0.36 9.36
CA ALA A 193 -1.17 0.22 10.51
C ALA A 193 -0.11 0.65 11.53
N PHE A 194 -0.20 1.87 12.04
CA PHE A 194 0.75 2.40 13.00
C PHE A 194 0.10 2.50 14.38
N LYS A 195 0.78 1.98 15.39
CA LYS A 195 0.36 2.06 16.79
C LYS A 195 1.41 2.80 17.61
N THR A 196 1.02 3.95 18.17
CA THR A 196 1.84 4.67 19.15
C THR A 196 1.58 4.08 20.53
N GLY A 197 2.63 3.65 21.21
CA GLY A 197 2.53 3.22 22.60
C GLY A 197 2.08 4.38 23.50
N GLU A 198 1.26 4.10 24.49
CA GLU A 198 0.91 5.08 25.50
C GLU A 198 2.19 5.58 26.21
N ASN A 199 2.31 6.88 26.35
CA ASN A 199 3.40 7.46 27.13
C ASN A 199 3.01 7.39 28.62
N PRO A 200 3.62 6.50 29.43
CA PRO A 200 3.28 6.36 30.84
C PRO A 200 3.55 7.63 31.65
N TYR A 201 4.27 8.59 31.06
CA TYR A 201 4.56 9.89 31.65
C TYR A 201 3.73 11.03 31.04
N LYS A 202 2.71 10.73 30.22
CA LYS A 202 1.81 11.75 29.62
C LYS A 202 1.10 12.49 30.76
N GLY A 203 1.35 13.79 30.87
CA GLY A 203 0.76 14.63 31.95
C GLY A 203 1.60 14.74 33.22
N ARG A 204 2.67 13.97 33.38
CA ARG A 204 3.60 14.15 34.51
C ARG A 204 4.61 15.24 34.15
N ARG A 205 4.62 16.35 34.89
CA ARG A 205 5.71 17.32 34.84
C ARG A 205 6.92 16.70 35.53
N ASN A 206 8.07 16.68 34.86
CA ASN A 206 9.32 16.30 35.51
C ASN A 206 9.55 17.25 36.68
N LYS A 207 9.74 16.71 37.87
CA LYS A 207 10.20 17.50 39.01
C LYS A 207 11.55 18.10 38.65
N LEU A 208 11.69 19.40 38.85
CA LEU A 208 12.95 20.06 38.59
C LEU A 208 14.01 19.51 39.55
N THR A 209 15.20 19.24 39.06
CA THR A 209 16.33 18.91 39.94
C THR A 209 16.70 20.10 40.79
N PRO A 210 17.29 19.92 42.00
CA PRO A 210 17.70 21.00 42.88
C PRO A 210 18.57 22.06 42.15
N ARG A 211 19.40 21.61 41.20
CA ARG A 211 20.22 22.51 40.35
C ARG A 211 19.37 23.36 39.41
N GLN A 212 18.34 22.81 38.81
CA GLN A 212 17.42 23.52 37.91
C GLN A 212 16.53 24.48 38.68
N GLU A 213 16.09 24.14 39.89
CA GLU A 213 15.35 25.04 40.79
C GLU A 213 16.19 26.25 41.21
N ARG A 214 17.45 26.03 41.61
CA ARG A 214 18.39 27.12 41.92
C ARG A 214 18.60 28.02 40.72
N ARG A 215 18.79 27.47 39.52
CA ARG A 215 18.93 28.28 38.27
C ARG A 215 17.66 29.06 37.98
N ARG A 216 16.49 28.49 38.12
CA ARG A 216 15.19 29.15 37.93
C ARG A 216 15.01 30.30 38.96
N LYS A 217 15.30 30.05 40.22
CA LYS A 217 15.25 31.11 41.26
C LYS A 217 16.19 32.28 40.95
N ARG A 218 17.41 32.02 40.47
CA ARG A 218 18.35 33.08 40.05
C ARG A 218 17.80 33.91 38.89
N LEU A 219 17.30 33.24 37.83
CA LEU A 219 16.71 33.91 36.65
C LEU A 219 15.50 34.76 37.05
N MET A 220 14.61 34.27 37.91
CA MET A 220 13.45 35.03 38.39
C MET A 220 13.85 36.24 39.26
N LYS A 221 14.95 36.14 40.01
CA LYS A 221 15.49 37.27 40.82
C LYS A 221 16.10 38.39 39.94
N HIS A 222 16.67 38.01 38.79
CA HIS A 222 17.20 38.98 37.82
C HIS A 222 16.13 39.61 36.94
N ALA A 223 15.02 38.89 36.67
CA ALA A 223 13.91 39.41 35.85
C ALA A 223 12.94 40.34 36.64
N LYS A 224 13.09 40.46 37.94
CA LYS A 224 12.32 41.37 38.82
C LYS A 224 13.07 42.68 39.19
N LYS A 225 14.27 42.88 38.67
CA LYS A 225 15.00 44.13 38.68
C LYS A 225 14.89 44.80 37.31
#